data_032689f651eefc2e38cf4485af8fe9f6
#
_entry.id   032689f651eefc2e38cf4485af8fe9f6
#
_cell.length_a   1.000
_cell.length_b   1.000
_cell.length_c   1.000
_cell.angle_alpha   90.00
_cell.angle_beta   90.00
_cell.angle_gamma   90.00
#
_symmetry.space_group_name_H-M   'P 1'
#
loop_
_entity.id
_entity.type
_entity.pdbx_description
1 polymer ?
#
loop_
_entity_poly.entity_id
_entity_poly.type
_entity_poly.pdbx_seq_one_letter_code
_entity_poly.pdbx_strand_id
1 'polypeptide(L)'
;MTDFKQWEGFEGRIWKEEVNTRDFIQKNYTPYDGDESFLAGPTDATNKLWGALQKLQKAERAKGGVLDMETEVVSGLTAYGPGYIDPELKDLEKVVGLQTDKPLKRAFMPYGGIKMAEQACTTYGYQPSEKLHEIFTKYTRTHNQAVFDAYTPEMKKARHSHIVTGLPDTYGRGRIVGDYRRVALYGIDYLIKAKQNDFANCGDGTMTEEVVRQREEIAMQISALKGMKEMAAAYGFDISQPAANAKEAVQWLYFGYLAAIKTQNGAAMSVGRVSTFLDIYIQRDLDNGTLTETEAQELIDHMVMKFRMVKFARIPSYNQLFSGDPVWATLEVGGIGMDGRSMVTKNDFRFLHTLENMGPAPEPNMTVLYSSALPKTFKDYASKISIDTSSVQYENDDVMKPVWGDDYSICCCVSATQTGKEMQFFGARANLALSLIHI
;
A
#
# COMPACT_ATOMS: atom_id res chain seq x y z
N MET A 1 25.83 -14.35 19.98
CA MET A 1 25.18 -14.35 18.67
C MET A 1 24.10 -15.40 18.76
N THR A 2 22.84 -14.99 18.74
CA THR A 2 21.70 -15.90 18.70
C THR A 2 21.73 -16.59 17.33
N ASP A 3 21.77 -17.91 17.33
CA ASP A 3 21.73 -18.72 16.11
C ASP A 3 20.32 -18.60 15.52
N PHE A 4 20.16 -17.69 14.58
CA PHE A 4 18.90 -17.59 13.84
C PHE A 4 18.72 -18.86 13.01
N LYS A 5 17.56 -19.50 13.13
CA LYS A 5 17.18 -20.58 12.23
C LYS A 5 17.17 -20.02 10.81
N GLN A 6 18.10 -20.45 10.00
CA GLN A 6 18.22 -19.95 8.63
C GLN A 6 17.26 -20.71 7.71
N TRP A 7 16.71 -19.99 6.74
CA TRP A 7 15.95 -20.60 5.66
C TRP A 7 16.89 -21.24 4.64
N GLU A 8 16.43 -22.28 3.99
CA GLU A 8 17.21 -22.97 2.96
C GLU A 8 17.69 -21.99 1.87
N GLY A 9 18.98 -22.03 1.57
CA GLY A 9 19.62 -21.12 0.62
C GLY A 9 19.87 -19.70 1.12
N PHE A 10 19.53 -19.35 2.36
CA PHE A 10 19.78 -18.05 2.96
C PHE A 10 20.98 -18.08 3.91
N GLU A 11 22.04 -17.38 3.58
CA GLU A 11 23.22 -17.23 4.44
C GLU A 11 23.40 -15.78 4.90
N GLY A 12 23.08 -15.55 6.15
CA GLY A 12 23.10 -14.22 6.73
C GLY A 12 22.10 -13.30 6.04
N ARG A 13 22.57 -12.49 5.11
CA ARG A 13 21.74 -11.57 4.30
C ARG A 13 21.81 -11.88 2.81
N ILE A 14 22.22 -13.09 2.41
CA ILE A 14 22.43 -13.45 1.00
C ILE A 14 21.63 -14.71 0.68
N TRP A 15 20.90 -14.68 -0.43
CA TRP A 15 20.31 -15.86 -1.05
C TRP A 15 21.34 -16.48 -2.00
N LYS A 16 21.67 -17.76 -1.80
CA LYS A 16 22.54 -18.53 -2.72
C LYS A 16 21.83 -18.94 -3.99
N GLU A 17 20.54 -19.18 -3.89
CA GLU A 17 19.69 -19.61 -5.00
C GLU A 17 18.56 -18.61 -5.19
N GLU A 18 18.00 -18.58 -6.40
CA GLU A 18 16.81 -17.77 -6.68
C GLU A 18 15.63 -18.33 -5.88
N VAL A 19 14.99 -17.44 -5.12
CA VAL A 19 13.80 -17.76 -4.33
C VAL A 19 12.63 -16.92 -4.83
N ASN A 20 11.49 -17.56 -5.01
CA ASN A 20 10.24 -16.90 -5.37
C ASN A 20 9.46 -16.56 -4.10
N THR A 21 8.89 -15.36 -4.02
CA THR A 21 8.13 -14.89 -2.84
C THR A 21 7.01 -15.85 -2.44
N ARG A 22 6.24 -16.34 -3.42
CA ARG A 22 5.14 -17.27 -3.19
C ARG A 22 5.63 -18.59 -2.62
N ASP A 23 6.67 -19.16 -3.20
CA ASP A 23 7.24 -20.45 -2.77
C ASP A 23 7.93 -20.30 -1.40
N PHE A 24 8.56 -19.17 -1.14
CA PHE A 24 9.10 -18.84 0.18
C PHE A 24 8.00 -18.82 1.25
N ILE A 25 6.88 -18.16 0.98
CA ILE A 25 5.75 -18.13 1.91
C ILE A 25 5.26 -19.56 2.13
N GLN A 26 4.98 -20.29 1.05
CA GLN A 26 4.41 -21.63 1.13
C GLN A 26 5.27 -22.62 1.91
N LYS A 27 6.60 -22.49 1.84
CA LYS A 27 7.55 -23.34 2.56
C LYS A 27 7.73 -22.99 4.04
N ASN A 28 7.60 -21.71 4.39
CA ASN A 28 8.12 -21.21 5.67
C ASN A 28 7.03 -20.72 6.63
N TYR A 29 5.79 -20.49 6.18
CA TYR A 29 4.75 -20.06 7.10
C TYR A 29 4.26 -21.20 8.00
N THR A 30 3.83 -20.85 9.20
CA THR A 30 3.27 -21.78 10.18
C THR A 30 1.79 -21.48 10.34
N PRO A 31 0.88 -22.34 9.82
CA PRO A 31 -0.55 -22.17 10.05
C PRO A 31 -0.87 -22.15 11.54
N TYR A 32 -1.81 -21.29 11.92
CA TYR A 32 -2.27 -21.16 13.29
C TYR A 32 -3.77 -21.44 13.39
N ASP A 33 -4.14 -22.38 14.23
CA ASP A 33 -5.52 -22.81 14.50
C ASP A 33 -5.97 -22.55 15.95
N GLY A 34 -5.07 -21.93 16.76
CA GLY A 34 -5.37 -21.49 18.12
C GLY A 34 -6.28 -20.26 18.16
N ASP A 35 -6.46 -19.74 19.34
CA ASP A 35 -7.31 -18.57 19.62
C ASP A 35 -6.48 -17.26 19.80
N GLU A 36 -7.17 -16.18 20.16
CA GLU A 36 -6.62 -14.85 20.36
C GLU A 36 -5.88 -14.63 21.67
N SER A 37 -5.73 -15.63 22.52
CA SER A 37 -5.20 -15.48 23.90
C SER A 37 -3.74 -15.01 23.98
N PHE A 38 -2.96 -15.12 22.91
CA PHE A 38 -1.59 -14.63 22.83
C PHE A 38 -1.48 -13.13 22.53
N LEU A 39 -2.57 -12.49 22.11
CA LEU A 39 -2.58 -11.09 21.69
C LEU A 39 -2.23 -10.16 22.87
N ALA A 40 -1.43 -9.15 22.59
CA ALA A 40 -1.05 -8.14 23.55
C ALA A 40 -1.82 -6.84 23.31
N GLY A 41 -2.20 -6.17 24.40
CA GLY A 41 -2.73 -4.82 24.32
C GLY A 41 -1.70 -3.80 23.83
N PRO A 42 -2.13 -2.56 23.56
CA PRO A 42 -1.24 -1.52 23.06
C PRO A 42 -0.17 -1.17 24.11
N THR A 43 1.07 -1.02 23.67
CA THR A 43 2.17 -0.57 24.54
C THR A 43 2.04 0.91 24.89
N ASP A 44 2.80 1.36 25.87
CA ASP A 44 2.91 2.80 26.19
C ASP A 44 3.39 3.62 25.00
N ALA A 45 4.28 3.07 24.17
CA ALA A 45 4.76 3.71 22.96
C ALA A 45 3.62 3.85 21.93
N THR A 46 2.88 2.76 21.66
CA THR A 46 1.69 2.78 20.80
C THR A 46 0.67 3.81 21.29
N ASN A 47 0.37 3.83 22.59
CA ASN A 47 -0.60 4.77 23.16
C ASN A 47 -0.18 6.24 23.02
N LYS A 48 1.11 6.55 23.23
CA LYS A 48 1.64 7.92 23.10
C LYS A 48 1.61 8.39 21.65
N LEU A 49 2.10 7.57 20.72
CA LEU A 49 2.11 7.90 19.30
C LEU A 49 0.70 8.02 18.72
N TRP A 50 -0.18 7.08 19.08
CA TRP A 50 -1.59 7.13 18.66
C TRP A 50 -2.30 8.37 19.23
N GLY A 51 -2.04 8.71 20.49
CA GLY A 51 -2.56 9.93 21.11
C GLY A 51 -2.09 11.21 20.41
N ALA A 52 -0.82 11.27 19.99
CA ALA A 52 -0.29 12.38 19.21
C ALA A 52 -0.98 12.46 17.83
N LEU A 53 -1.12 11.34 17.13
CA LEU A 53 -1.81 11.30 15.83
C LEU A 53 -3.29 11.69 15.94
N GLN A 54 -3.98 11.23 16.99
CA GLN A 54 -5.38 11.61 17.23
C GLN A 54 -5.55 13.13 17.47
N LYS A 55 -4.58 13.79 18.12
CA LYS A 55 -4.60 15.26 18.28
C LYS A 55 -4.52 15.94 16.91
N LEU A 56 -3.64 15.47 16.02
CA LEU A 56 -3.52 15.99 14.65
C LEU A 56 -4.80 15.74 13.84
N GLN A 57 -5.42 14.57 13.95
CA GLN A 57 -6.69 14.25 13.28
C GLN A 57 -7.85 15.14 13.79
N LYS A 58 -7.88 15.46 15.09
CA LYS A 58 -8.84 16.41 15.65
C LYS A 58 -8.62 17.82 15.11
N ALA A 59 -7.36 18.26 15.00
CA ALA A 59 -7.01 19.54 14.41
C ALA A 59 -7.36 19.59 12.91
N GLU A 60 -7.11 18.50 12.17
CA GLU A 60 -7.52 18.38 10.76
C GLU A 60 -9.03 18.58 10.59
N ARG A 61 -9.84 17.89 11.41
CA ARG A 61 -11.31 18.05 11.40
C ARG A 61 -11.76 19.47 11.73
N ALA A 62 -11.16 20.07 12.75
CA ALA A 62 -11.46 21.46 13.16
C ALA A 62 -11.11 22.48 12.06
N LYS A 63 -10.13 22.17 11.21
CA LYS A 63 -9.69 23.02 10.08
C LYS A 63 -10.46 22.73 8.78
N GLY A 64 -11.53 21.96 8.83
CA GLY A 64 -12.36 21.65 7.66
C GLY A 64 -11.89 20.46 6.84
N GLY A 65 -11.10 19.55 7.42
CA GLY A 65 -10.71 18.27 6.83
C GLY A 65 -9.34 18.26 6.14
N VAL A 66 -8.61 19.37 6.14
CA VAL A 66 -7.22 19.44 5.63
C VAL A 66 -6.35 20.17 6.63
N LEU A 67 -5.40 19.48 7.23
CA LEU A 67 -4.48 20.05 8.20
C LEU A 67 -3.37 20.87 7.51
N ASP A 68 -2.74 20.29 6.52
CA ASP A 68 -1.66 20.88 5.73
C ASP A 68 -1.60 20.23 4.33
N MET A 69 -0.98 20.92 3.37
CA MET A 69 -0.90 20.49 1.97
C MET A 69 0.47 20.83 1.38
N GLU A 70 1.03 19.90 0.60
CA GLU A 70 2.25 20.14 -0.14
C GLU A 70 1.96 21.05 -1.34
N THR A 71 2.72 22.11 -1.47
CA THR A 71 2.55 23.12 -2.54
C THR A 71 3.81 23.44 -3.31
N GLU A 72 4.96 22.92 -2.87
CA GLU A 72 6.28 23.28 -3.41
C GLU A 72 6.97 22.15 -4.14
N VAL A 73 6.70 20.91 -3.75
CA VAL A 73 7.47 19.74 -4.18
C VAL A 73 6.61 18.84 -5.07
N VAL A 74 7.15 18.52 -6.23
CA VAL A 74 6.61 17.47 -7.10
C VAL A 74 6.82 16.13 -6.43
N SER A 75 5.83 15.25 -6.53
CA SER A 75 5.89 13.88 -6.03
C SER A 75 7.14 13.14 -6.53
N GLY A 76 7.88 12.52 -5.62
CA GLY A 76 9.09 11.75 -5.91
C GLY A 76 9.58 11.05 -4.65
N LEU A 77 10.38 9.99 -4.82
CA LEU A 77 10.80 9.13 -3.72
C LEU A 77 11.57 9.88 -2.62
N THR A 78 12.44 10.79 -3.03
CA THR A 78 13.28 11.59 -2.12
C THR A 78 12.79 13.04 -1.98
N ALA A 79 11.60 13.34 -2.48
CA ALA A 79 11.07 14.71 -2.48
C ALA A 79 10.81 15.26 -1.08
N TYR A 80 10.61 14.36 -0.10
CA TYR A 80 10.27 14.73 1.26
C TYR A 80 11.37 14.24 2.21
N GLY A 81 11.81 15.11 3.09
CA GLY A 81 12.75 14.79 4.13
C GLY A 81 12.20 13.76 5.13
N PRO A 82 13.08 13.20 5.99
CA PRO A 82 12.66 12.33 7.08
C PRO A 82 11.70 13.05 8.01
N GLY A 83 10.55 12.42 8.29
CA GLY A 83 9.55 12.95 9.20
C GLY A 83 9.04 11.87 10.16
N TYR A 84 8.47 12.30 11.28
CA TYR A 84 7.92 11.45 12.33
C TYR A 84 6.53 11.95 12.70
N ILE A 85 5.75 11.10 13.37
CA ILE A 85 4.42 11.47 13.89
C ILE A 85 4.54 12.65 14.84
N ASP A 86 5.54 12.58 15.74
CA ASP A 86 5.91 13.66 16.63
C ASP A 86 7.44 13.61 16.80
N PRO A 87 8.17 14.69 16.48
CA PRO A 87 9.61 14.73 16.63
C PRO A 87 10.11 14.47 18.08
N GLU A 88 9.30 14.78 19.08
CA GLU A 88 9.62 14.52 20.49
C GLU A 88 9.45 13.04 20.87
N LEU A 89 8.65 12.29 20.09
CA LEU A 89 8.38 10.87 20.29
C LEU A 89 9.08 9.97 19.26
N LYS A 90 9.97 10.51 18.45
CA LYS A 90 10.61 9.78 17.33
C LYS A 90 11.26 8.46 17.74
N ASP A 91 11.87 8.41 18.93
CA ASP A 91 12.57 7.22 19.45
C ASP A 91 11.60 6.09 19.85
N LEU A 92 10.32 6.39 19.95
CA LEU A 92 9.26 5.39 20.20
C LEU A 92 8.76 4.74 18.91
N GLU A 93 8.95 5.39 17.74
CA GLU A 93 8.45 4.87 16.48
C GLU A 93 9.24 3.61 16.06
N LYS A 94 8.55 2.49 15.94
CA LYS A 94 9.16 1.21 15.46
C LYS A 94 9.14 1.10 13.95
N VAL A 95 8.20 1.76 13.29
CA VAL A 95 8.10 1.86 11.84
C VAL A 95 8.17 3.34 11.47
N VAL A 96 9.20 3.73 10.73
CA VAL A 96 9.47 5.15 10.41
C VAL A 96 9.21 5.45 8.94
N GLY A 97 9.00 6.72 8.64
CA GLY A 97 8.75 7.22 7.30
C GLY A 97 7.35 7.80 7.15
N LEU A 98 7.27 8.93 6.45
CA LEU A 98 6.02 9.61 6.13
C LEU A 98 5.92 9.87 4.63
N GLN A 99 4.71 9.98 4.12
CA GLN A 99 4.45 10.30 2.72
C GLN A 99 5.00 11.69 2.33
N THR A 100 4.93 12.64 3.26
CA THR A 100 5.49 13.99 3.15
C THR A 100 6.44 14.27 4.31
N ASP A 101 6.89 15.48 4.46
CA ASP A 101 7.78 15.91 5.57
C ASP A 101 7.06 15.97 6.93
N LYS A 102 5.71 15.99 6.93
CA LYS A 102 4.90 16.10 8.17
C LYS A 102 3.72 15.13 8.15
N PRO A 103 3.29 14.64 9.34
CA PRO A 103 2.11 13.80 9.44
C PRO A 103 0.86 14.55 8.97
N LEU A 104 -0.01 13.85 8.26
CA LEU A 104 -1.27 14.35 7.69
C LEU A 104 -1.12 15.53 6.71
N LYS A 105 0.08 15.96 6.35
CA LYS A 105 0.30 16.88 5.25
C LYS A 105 0.02 16.14 3.94
N ARG A 106 -0.93 16.65 3.17
CA ARG A 106 -1.41 15.99 1.95
C ARG A 106 -0.42 16.12 0.82
N ALA A 107 -0.13 15.03 0.14
CA ALA A 107 0.68 15.02 -1.05
C ALA A 107 -0.04 15.73 -2.21
N PHE A 108 0.71 16.49 -3.01
CA PHE A 108 0.20 17.12 -4.21
C PHE A 108 0.01 16.08 -5.32
N MET A 109 -1.19 16.00 -5.86
CA MET A 109 -1.57 14.99 -6.83
C MET A 109 -2.04 15.59 -8.15
N PRO A 110 -1.19 15.67 -9.16
CA PRO A 110 -1.54 16.32 -10.42
C PRO A 110 -2.19 15.38 -11.45
N TYR A 111 -2.54 14.16 -11.12
CA TYR A 111 -3.05 13.20 -12.11
C TYR A 111 -4.38 13.61 -12.76
N GLY A 112 -5.21 14.34 -12.03
CA GLY A 112 -6.44 14.94 -12.56
C GLY A 112 -6.20 16.14 -13.46
N GLY A 113 -4.94 16.47 -13.67
CA GLY A 113 -4.50 17.69 -14.31
C GLY A 113 -4.23 18.79 -13.30
N ILE A 114 -3.37 19.72 -13.68
CA ILE A 114 -2.98 20.84 -12.81
C ILE A 114 -4.18 21.63 -12.31
N LYS A 115 -5.21 21.82 -13.13
CA LYS A 115 -6.44 22.55 -12.76
C LYS A 115 -7.17 21.92 -11.58
N MET A 116 -7.27 20.59 -11.52
CA MET A 116 -7.89 19.90 -10.36
C MET A 116 -7.04 20.03 -9.11
N ALA A 117 -5.73 19.91 -9.25
CA ALA A 117 -4.80 20.05 -8.14
C ALA A 117 -4.82 21.48 -7.58
N GLU A 118 -4.82 22.49 -8.43
CA GLU A 118 -4.97 23.90 -8.06
C GLU A 118 -6.32 24.19 -7.39
N GLN A 119 -7.40 23.62 -7.94
CA GLN A 119 -8.71 23.75 -7.33
C GLN A 119 -8.74 23.14 -5.93
N ALA A 120 -8.14 21.95 -5.74
CA ALA A 120 -8.02 21.34 -4.42
C ALA A 120 -7.24 22.24 -3.45
N CYS A 121 -6.08 22.76 -3.86
CA CYS A 121 -5.30 23.70 -3.06
C CYS A 121 -6.10 24.95 -2.69
N THR A 122 -6.65 25.64 -3.68
CA THR A 122 -7.38 26.90 -3.48
C THR A 122 -8.58 26.72 -2.57
N THR A 123 -9.33 25.63 -2.70
CA THR A 123 -10.50 25.34 -1.85
C THR A 123 -10.14 25.27 -0.37
N TYR A 124 -8.95 24.78 -0.06
CA TYR A 124 -8.47 24.66 1.32
C TYR A 124 -7.53 25.80 1.75
N GLY A 125 -7.44 26.87 0.94
CA GLY A 125 -6.66 28.06 1.27
C GLY A 125 -5.16 27.94 0.99
N TYR A 126 -4.76 27.04 0.09
CA TYR A 126 -3.37 26.85 -0.35
C TYR A 126 -3.19 27.29 -1.81
N GLN A 127 -1.97 27.61 -2.19
CA GLN A 127 -1.59 27.94 -3.57
C GLN A 127 -0.35 27.13 -3.94
N PRO A 128 -0.36 26.35 -5.04
CA PRO A 128 0.83 25.74 -5.59
C PRO A 128 1.84 26.81 -6.02
N SER A 129 3.13 26.52 -5.89
CA SER A 129 4.18 27.40 -6.39
C SER A 129 4.12 27.55 -7.91
N GLU A 130 4.61 28.69 -8.42
CA GLU A 130 4.71 28.91 -9.87
C GLU A 130 5.55 27.83 -10.56
N LYS A 131 6.62 27.38 -9.91
CA LYS A 131 7.47 26.30 -10.41
C LYS A 131 6.69 25.00 -10.58
N LEU A 132 5.83 24.65 -9.60
CA LEU A 132 4.99 23.47 -9.68
C LEU A 132 3.98 23.57 -10.81
N HIS A 133 3.33 24.74 -10.95
CA HIS A 133 2.43 25.03 -12.06
C HIS A 133 3.14 24.91 -13.41
N GLU A 134 4.33 25.47 -13.55
CA GLU A 134 5.13 25.41 -14.77
C GLU A 134 5.47 23.97 -15.18
N ILE A 135 5.86 23.11 -14.23
CA ILE A 135 6.18 21.71 -14.50
C ILE A 135 4.98 21.00 -15.16
N PHE A 136 3.79 21.20 -14.64
CA PHE A 136 2.59 20.51 -15.13
C PHE A 136 1.91 21.19 -16.31
N THR A 137 2.29 22.40 -16.69
CA THR A 137 1.78 23.06 -17.89
C THR A 137 2.72 23.00 -19.07
N LYS A 138 4.04 23.02 -18.84
CA LYS A 138 5.04 23.02 -19.93
C LYS A 138 5.62 21.63 -20.21
N TYR A 139 5.88 20.83 -19.17
CA TYR A 139 6.71 19.63 -19.30
C TYR A 139 5.95 18.33 -19.11
N THR A 140 4.72 18.40 -18.62
CA THR A 140 3.95 17.19 -18.31
C THR A 140 2.54 17.30 -18.85
N ARG A 141 2.07 16.26 -19.52
CA ARG A 141 0.66 16.08 -19.85
C ARG A 141 0.10 14.95 -18.98
N THR A 142 -0.87 15.27 -18.16
CA THR A 142 -1.47 14.25 -17.30
C THR A 142 -2.33 13.30 -18.10
N HIS A 143 -2.48 12.07 -17.60
CA HIS A 143 -3.35 11.07 -18.20
C HIS A 143 -4.79 11.58 -18.35
N ASN A 144 -5.36 12.18 -17.31
CA ASN A 144 -6.71 12.72 -17.37
C ASN A 144 -6.86 13.79 -18.45
N GLN A 145 -5.91 14.68 -18.60
CA GLN A 145 -5.95 15.68 -19.66
C GLN A 145 -5.96 15.04 -21.05
N ALA A 146 -5.10 14.04 -21.27
CA ALA A 146 -5.05 13.31 -22.53
C ALA A 146 -6.37 12.61 -22.84
N VAL A 147 -7.01 11.99 -21.84
CA VAL A 147 -8.29 11.30 -21.99
C VAL A 147 -9.43 12.29 -22.28
N PHE A 148 -9.51 13.40 -21.54
CA PHE A 148 -10.53 14.42 -21.81
C PHE A 148 -10.40 15.08 -23.17
N ASP A 149 -9.18 15.26 -23.66
CA ASP A 149 -8.94 15.78 -25.02
C ASP A 149 -9.40 14.78 -26.09
N ALA A 150 -9.31 13.47 -25.82
CA ALA A 150 -9.75 12.42 -26.73
C ALA A 150 -11.27 12.20 -26.73
N TYR A 151 -12.00 12.68 -25.74
CA TYR A 151 -13.45 12.48 -25.66
C TYR A 151 -14.20 13.25 -26.74
N THR A 152 -15.08 12.56 -27.45
CA THR A 152 -16.03 13.21 -28.35
C THR A 152 -17.09 14.02 -27.56
N PRO A 153 -17.81 14.95 -28.23
CA PRO A 153 -18.94 15.66 -27.59
C PRO A 153 -20.01 14.69 -27.03
N GLU A 154 -20.27 13.59 -27.71
CA GLU A 154 -21.25 12.55 -27.31
C GLU A 154 -20.80 11.85 -26.04
N MET A 155 -19.51 11.47 -25.94
CA MET A 155 -18.94 10.87 -24.74
C MET A 155 -19.00 11.83 -23.55
N LYS A 156 -18.68 13.11 -23.76
CA LYS A 156 -18.81 14.14 -22.73
C LYS A 156 -20.26 14.31 -22.27
N LYS A 157 -21.21 14.31 -23.22
CA LYS A 157 -22.64 14.39 -22.93
C LYS A 157 -23.13 13.17 -22.14
N ALA A 158 -22.77 11.96 -22.57
CA ALA A 158 -23.13 10.71 -21.87
C ALA A 158 -22.60 10.68 -20.44
N ARG A 159 -21.38 11.17 -20.23
CA ARG A 159 -20.78 11.30 -18.91
C ARG A 159 -21.49 12.35 -18.06
N HIS A 160 -21.79 13.50 -18.62
CA HIS A 160 -22.49 14.59 -17.93
C HIS A 160 -23.93 14.20 -17.52
N SER A 161 -24.61 13.41 -18.34
CA SER A 161 -25.95 12.89 -18.03
C SER A 161 -25.95 11.67 -17.10
N HIS A 162 -24.81 11.23 -16.62
CA HIS A 162 -24.64 10.06 -15.74
C HIS A 162 -25.09 8.72 -16.35
N ILE A 163 -25.24 8.64 -17.67
CA ILE A 163 -25.47 7.35 -18.37
C ILE A 163 -24.24 6.46 -18.22
N VAL A 164 -23.06 7.07 -18.34
CA VAL A 164 -21.76 6.42 -18.18
C VAL A 164 -20.95 7.17 -17.12
N THR A 165 -20.30 6.43 -16.22
CA THR A 165 -19.41 7.00 -15.21
C THR A 165 -18.18 6.10 -15.02
N GLY A 166 -17.15 6.61 -14.35
CA GLY A 166 -15.93 5.85 -14.08
C GLY A 166 -15.11 5.54 -15.33
N LEU A 167 -15.22 6.36 -16.37
CA LEU A 167 -14.38 6.26 -17.56
C LEU A 167 -12.90 6.45 -17.22
N PRO A 168 -11.98 6.12 -18.15
CA PRO A 168 -10.53 6.23 -17.95
C PRO A 168 -10.03 7.56 -17.40
N ASP A 169 -10.80 8.63 -17.52
CA ASP A 169 -10.49 9.94 -16.92
C ASP A 169 -10.37 9.93 -15.39
N THR A 170 -11.11 9.04 -14.72
CA THR A 170 -11.08 8.94 -13.26
C THR A 170 -10.12 7.86 -12.76
N TYR A 171 -10.05 6.73 -13.46
CA TYR A 171 -9.32 5.54 -13.03
C TYR A 171 -8.43 4.95 -14.13
N GLY A 172 -8.21 5.66 -15.18
CA GLY A 172 -7.51 5.19 -16.37
C GLY A 172 -6.02 4.97 -16.21
N ARG A 173 -5.54 5.10 -15.00
CA ARG A 173 -4.29 4.52 -14.56
C ARG A 173 -4.58 3.12 -14.11
N GLY A 174 -3.88 2.17 -14.63
CA GLY A 174 -3.98 0.83 -14.09
C GLY A 174 -3.79 0.86 -12.58
N ARG A 175 -4.58 0.06 -11.89
CA ARG A 175 -4.39 -0.21 -10.47
C ARG A 175 -3.51 -1.42 -10.34
N ILE A 176 -2.49 -1.32 -9.52
CA ILE A 176 -1.60 -2.42 -9.20
C ILE A 176 -1.59 -2.63 -7.70
N VAL A 177 -1.42 -3.87 -7.28
CA VAL A 177 -0.96 -4.20 -5.94
C VAL A 177 0.51 -4.55 -6.08
N GLY A 178 1.39 -3.68 -5.59
CA GLY A 178 2.83 -3.89 -5.63
C GLY A 178 3.22 -5.06 -4.74
N ASP A 179 4.17 -5.87 -5.19
CA ASP A 179 4.75 -6.91 -4.33
C ASP A 179 5.83 -6.31 -3.43
N TYR A 180 5.40 -5.62 -2.38
CA TYR A 180 6.27 -4.94 -1.41
C TYR A 180 7.10 -5.94 -0.57
N ARG A 181 6.68 -7.20 -0.50
CA ARG A 181 7.38 -8.31 0.18
C ARG A 181 8.76 -8.53 -0.41
N ARG A 182 8.93 -8.24 -1.70
CA ARG A 182 10.20 -8.39 -2.42
C ARG A 182 11.31 -7.51 -1.85
N VAL A 183 10.99 -6.35 -1.31
CA VAL A 183 11.98 -5.46 -0.69
C VAL A 183 12.58 -6.12 0.55
N ALA A 184 11.76 -6.72 1.39
CA ALA A 184 12.22 -7.45 2.56
C ALA A 184 12.96 -8.75 2.21
N LEU A 185 12.43 -9.49 1.22
CA LEU A 185 12.97 -10.81 0.86
C LEU A 185 14.31 -10.73 0.14
N TYR A 186 14.50 -9.76 -0.76
CA TYR A 186 15.67 -9.70 -1.63
C TYR A 186 16.65 -8.57 -1.31
N GLY A 187 16.18 -7.47 -0.72
CA GLY A 187 16.92 -6.22 -0.68
C GLY A 187 16.98 -5.51 -2.04
N ILE A 188 17.31 -4.22 -2.00
CA ILE A 188 17.25 -3.38 -3.19
C ILE A 188 18.38 -3.68 -4.19
N ASP A 189 19.58 -4.07 -3.73
CA ASP A 189 20.68 -4.32 -4.65
C ASP A 189 20.40 -5.54 -5.55
N TYR A 190 19.77 -6.57 -5.01
CA TYR A 190 19.29 -7.70 -5.83
C TYR A 190 18.26 -7.26 -6.86
N LEU A 191 17.28 -6.44 -6.45
CA LEU A 191 16.24 -5.95 -7.34
C LEU A 191 16.80 -5.05 -8.45
N ILE A 192 17.79 -4.20 -8.16
CA ILE A 192 18.51 -3.40 -9.17
C ILE A 192 19.22 -4.32 -10.16
N LYS A 193 19.95 -5.34 -9.67
CA LYS A 193 20.65 -6.30 -10.53
C LYS A 193 19.70 -7.06 -11.44
N ALA A 194 18.54 -7.51 -10.90
CA ALA A 194 17.51 -8.16 -11.70
C ALA A 194 17.00 -7.24 -12.82
N LYS A 195 16.72 -5.97 -12.52
CA LYS A 195 16.29 -5.00 -13.53
C LYS A 195 17.39 -4.64 -14.54
N GLN A 196 18.64 -4.61 -14.14
CA GLN A 196 19.77 -4.46 -15.07
C GLN A 196 19.84 -5.64 -16.05
N ASN A 197 19.58 -6.85 -15.57
CA ASN A 197 19.49 -8.03 -16.41
C ASN A 197 18.28 -7.95 -17.39
N ASP A 198 17.11 -7.53 -16.91
CA ASP A 198 15.95 -7.27 -17.77
C ASP A 198 16.28 -6.25 -18.86
N PHE A 199 16.98 -5.16 -18.50
CA PHE A 199 17.42 -4.13 -19.44
C PHE A 199 18.38 -4.67 -20.52
N ALA A 200 19.33 -5.51 -20.10
CA ALA A 200 20.30 -6.12 -21.02
C ALA A 200 19.65 -7.10 -22.01
N ASN A 201 18.59 -7.78 -21.58
CA ASN A 201 17.87 -8.79 -22.37
C ASN A 201 16.57 -8.25 -23.03
N CYS A 202 16.31 -6.96 -22.93
CA CYS A 202 15.12 -6.35 -23.51
C CYS A 202 15.26 -6.24 -25.03
N GLY A 203 14.40 -6.94 -25.77
CA GLY A 203 14.36 -6.97 -27.24
C GLY A 203 15.37 -7.93 -27.86
N ASP A 204 15.30 -8.09 -29.18
CA ASP A 204 16.14 -8.98 -30.00
C ASP A 204 17.34 -8.27 -30.67
N GLY A 205 17.66 -7.06 -30.21
CA GLY A 205 18.66 -6.18 -30.81
C GLY A 205 18.09 -5.19 -31.83
N THR A 206 16.83 -5.33 -32.20
CA THR A 206 16.14 -4.36 -33.07
C THR A 206 15.53 -3.25 -32.21
N MET A 207 15.82 -2.00 -32.54
CA MET A 207 15.37 -0.85 -31.76
C MET A 207 14.03 -0.32 -32.30
N THR A 208 12.95 -1.04 -32.03
CA THR A 208 11.59 -0.60 -32.33
C THR A 208 11.11 0.40 -31.27
N GLU A 209 10.01 1.14 -31.55
CA GLU A 209 9.38 2.03 -30.56
C GLU A 209 9.02 1.28 -29.28
N GLU A 210 8.51 0.07 -29.37
CA GLU A 210 8.15 -0.76 -28.23
C GLU A 210 9.38 -1.08 -27.36
N VAL A 211 10.48 -1.52 -27.98
CA VAL A 211 11.73 -1.82 -27.27
C VAL A 211 12.30 -0.56 -26.61
N VAL A 212 12.25 0.60 -27.27
CA VAL A 212 12.67 1.87 -26.67
C VAL A 212 11.85 2.19 -25.44
N ARG A 213 10.52 2.09 -25.50
CA ARG A 213 9.61 2.33 -24.37
C ARG A 213 9.84 1.36 -23.20
N GLN A 214 10.03 0.07 -23.50
CA GLN A 214 10.33 -0.93 -22.46
C GLN A 214 11.67 -0.63 -21.77
N ARG A 215 12.70 -0.28 -22.52
CA ARG A 215 14.00 0.08 -21.96
C ARG A 215 13.93 1.36 -21.10
N GLU A 216 13.17 2.36 -21.56
CA GLU A 216 12.92 3.58 -20.79
C GLU A 216 12.25 3.25 -19.45
N GLU A 217 11.20 2.42 -19.47
CA GLU A 217 10.50 1.99 -18.25
C GLU A 217 11.42 1.23 -17.30
N ILE A 218 12.20 0.27 -17.78
CA ILE A 218 13.16 -0.46 -16.95
C ILE A 218 14.22 0.49 -16.34
N ALA A 219 14.72 1.45 -17.13
CA ALA A 219 15.66 2.45 -16.63
C ALA A 219 15.04 3.33 -15.54
N MET A 220 13.76 3.71 -15.68
CA MET A 220 13.01 4.43 -14.65
C MET A 220 12.83 3.57 -13.38
N GLN A 221 12.55 2.28 -13.51
CA GLN A 221 12.46 1.35 -12.37
C GLN A 221 13.80 1.25 -11.62
N ILE A 222 14.92 1.15 -12.33
CA ILE A 222 16.26 1.15 -11.72
C ILE A 222 16.53 2.46 -10.97
N SER A 223 16.16 3.60 -11.57
CA SER A 223 16.29 4.91 -10.93
C SER A 223 15.43 4.99 -9.67
N ALA A 224 14.19 4.50 -9.71
CA ALA A 224 13.30 4.46 -8.57
C ALA A 224 13.84 3.59 -7.42
N LEU A 225 14.40 2.42 -7.73
CA LEU A 225 15.04 1.56 -6.73
C LEU A 225 16.24 2.25 -6.05
N LYS A 226 17.06 2.99 -6.81
CA LYS A 226 18.14 3.82 -6.24
C LYS A 226 17.57 4.91 -5.33
N GLY A 227 16.52 5.60 -5.76
CA GLY A 227 15.83 6.60 -4.93
C GLY A 227 15.23 6.01 -3.65
N MET A 228 14.79 4.74 -3.66
CA MET A 228 14.37 4.06 -2.44
C MET A 228 15.52 3.86 -1.44
N LYS A 229 16.73 3.55 -1.91
CA LYS A 229 17.91 3.46 -1.01
C LYS A 229 18.21 4.81 -0.38
N GLU A 230 18.17 5.89 -1.17
CA GLU A 230 18.40 7.26 -0.67
C GLU A 230 17.31 7.65 0.36
N MET A 231 16.04 7.34 0.08
CA MET A 231 14.94 7.57 1.01
C MET A 231 15.15 6.80 2.33
N ALA A 232 15.48 5.51 2.27
CA ALA A 232 15.70 4.71 3.47
C ALA A 232 16.91 5.21 4.27
N ALA A 233 18.00 5.58 3.58
CA ALA A 233 19.19 6.16 4.21
C ALA A 233 18.89 7.47 4.94
N ALA A 234 17.99 8.31 4.41
CA ALA A 234 17.53 9.53 5.07
C ALA A 234 16.80 9.26 6.39
N TYR A 235 16.22 8.07 6.56
CA TYR A 235 15.63 7.58 7.81
C TYR A 235 16.60 6.76 8.67
N GLY A 236 17.88 6.60 8.23
CA GLY A 236 18.91 5.86 8.96
C GLY A 236 18.96 4.36 8.69
N PHE A 237 18.36 3.89 7.60
CA PHE A 237 18.30 2.47 7.25
C PHE A 237 19.04 2.15 5.95
N ASP A 238 19.70 1.00 5.91
CA ASP A 238 20.29 0.41 4.70
C ASP A 238 19.43 -0.78 4.24
N ILE A 239 18.65 -0.57 3.19
CA ILE A 239 17.80 -1.59 2.58
C ILE A 239 18.46 -2.30 1.38
N SER A 240 19.78 -2.19 1.24
CA SER A 240 20.52 -2.83 0.14
C SER A 240 20.43 -4.35 0.20
N GLN A 241 20.36 -4.92 1.39
CA GLN A 241 20.34 -6.35 1.68
C GLN A 241 18.96 -6.85 2.14
N PRO A 242 18.68 -8.16 2.02
CA PRO A 242 17.48 -8.76 2.59
C PRO A 242 17.32 -8.46 4.07
N ALA A 243 16.07 -8.40 4.53
CA ALA A 243 15.77 -8.25 5.95
C ALA A 243 16.27 -9.45 6.76
N ALA A 244 16.94 -9.19 7.88
CA ALA A 244 17.51 -10.22 8.74
C ALA A 244 16.59 -10.62 9.90
N ASN A 245 15.58 -9.81 10.23
CA ASN A 245 14.68 -10.00 11.39
C ASN A 245 13.31 -9.36 11.13
N ALA A 246 12.38 -9.57 12.05
CA ALA A 246 11.02 -9.06 11.97
C ALA A 246 10.95 -7.53 11.85
N LYS A 247 11.76 -6.80 12.62
CA LYS A 247 11.78 -5.33 12.60
C LYS A 247 12.21 -4.81 11.22
N GLU A 248 13.26 -5.40 10.64
CA GLU A 248 13.70 -5.07 9.29
C GLU A 248 12.66 -5.47 8.25
N ALA A 249 12.05 -6.67 8.35
CA ALA A 249 11.06 -7.13 7.38
C ALA A 249 9.84 -6.19 7.30
N VAL A 250 9.31 -5.77 8.44
CA VAL A 250 8.22 -4.81 8.52
C VAL A 250 8.64 -3.46 7.95
N GLN A 251 9.81 -2.95 8.32
CA GLN A 251 10.30 -1.65 7.86
C GLN A 251 10.63 -1.64 6.36
N TRP A 252 11.28 -2.70 5.82
CA TRP A 252 11.61 -2.82 4.39
C TRP A 252 10.35 -2.90 3.53
N LEU A 253 9.39 -3.72 3.97
CA LEU A 253 8.10 -3.81 3.31
C LEU A 253 7.37 -2.47 3.33
N TYR A 254 7.37 -1.77 4.48
CA TYR A 254 6.78 -0.44 4.57
C TYR A 254 7.48 0.57 3.66
N PHE A 255 8.80 0.54 3.51
CA PHE A 255 9.50 1.41 2.56
C PHE A 255 9.10 1.13 1.11
N GLY A 256 8.84 -0.13 0.75
CA GLY A 256 8.27 -0.47 -0.56
C GLY A 256 6.91 0.17 -0.78
N TYR A 257 6.03 0.08 0.19
CA TYR A 257 4.72 0.73 0.17
C TYR A 257 4.85 2.27 0.18
N LEU A 258 5.73 2.82 1.02
CA LEU A 258 5.98 4.25 1.12
C LEU A 258 6.47 4.84 -0.22
N ALA A 259 7.35 4.14 -0.91
CA ALA A 259 7.81 4.54 -2.25
C ALA A 259 6.64 4.62 -3.23
N ALA A 260 5.74 3.63 -3.22
CA ALA A 260 4.56 3.64 -4.06
C ALA A 260 3.64 4.83 -3.77
N ILE A 261 3.33 5.12 -2.51
CA ILE A 261 2.43 6.24 -2.15
C ILE A 261 3.05 7.62 -2.37
N LYS A 262 4.38 7.73 -2.39
CA LYS A 262 5.07 8.98 -2.74
C LYS A 262 5.02 9.29 -4.23
N THR A 263 4.93 8.29 -5.09
CA THR A 263 5.02 8.44 -6.56
C THR A 263 3.71 8.23 -7.28
N GLN A 264 2.73 7.60 -6.63
CA GLN A 264 1.41 7.31 -7.20
C GLN A 264 0.36 8.35 -6.81
N ASN A 265 -0.78 8.26 -7.44
CA ASN A 265 -1.82 9.26 -7.34
C ASN A 265 -3.07 8.80 -6.56
N GLY A 266 -2.85 8.07 -5.50
CA GLY A 266 -3.74 8.05 -4.36
C GLY A 266 -5.04 7.28 -4.39
N ALA A 267 -5.46 6.67 -5.47
CA ALA A 267 -6.62 5.79 -5.38
C ALA A 267 -6.19 4.35 -5.63
N ALA A 268 -6.68 3.44 -4.76
CA ALA A 268 -6.29 2.03 -4.70
C ALA A 268 -4.79 1.86 -4.40
N MET A 269 -4.39 2.36 -3.24
CA MET A 269 -3.03 2.16 -2.70
C MET A 269 -2.98 0.90 -1.82
N SER A 270 -3.39 -0.24 -2.40
CA SER A 270 -3.50 -1.51 -1.70
C SER A 270 -2.15 -2.01 -1.21
N VAL A 271 -2.15 -2.56 0.00
CA VAL A 271 -0.96 -3.12 0.67
C VAL A 271 -0.75 -4.58 0.23
N GLY A 272 -1.83 -5.31 0.06
CA GLY A 272 -1.81 -6.70 -0.41
C GLY A 272 -1.72 -7.74 0.71
N ARG A 273 -1.41 -8.97 0.33
CA ARG A 273 -1.30 -10.13 1.22
C ARG A 273 0.07 -10.17 1.91
N VAL A 274 0.22 -9.36 2.95
CA VAL A 274 1.51 -9.20 3.66
C VAL A 274 1.55 -9.91 5.01
N SER A 275 0.38 -10.28 5.56
CA SER A 275 0.27 -10.79 6.91
C SER A 275 1.07 -12.09 7.11
N THR A 276 0.76 -13.13 6.34
CA THR A 276 1.43 -14.44 6.41
C THR A 276 2.93 -14.33 6.10
N PHE A 277 3.33 -13.44 5.16
CA PHE A 277 4.73 -13.20 4.86
C PHE A 277 5.49 -12.63 6.07
N LEU A 278 4.95 -11.61 6.71
CA LEU A 278 5.58 -10.99 7.88
C LEU A 278 5.62 -11.94 9.07
N ASP A 279 4.60 -12.80 9.21
CA ASP A 279 4.58 -13.80 10.29
C ASP A 279 5.77 -14.75 10.25
N ILE A 280 6.30 -15.09 9.07
CA ILE A 280 7.47 -15.95 8.93
C ILE A 280 8.67 -15.37 9.69
N TYR A 281 8.90 -14.06 9.57
CA TYR A 281 9.97 -13.36 10.28
C TYR A 281 9.65 -13.19 11.76
N ILE A 282 8.41 -12.81 12.08
CA ILE A 282 7.96 -12.59 13.46
C ILE A 282 8.00 -13.89 14.25
N GLN A 283 7.45 -14.98 13.73
CA GLN A 283 7.42 -16.27 14.42
C GLN A 283 8.83 -16.81 14.64
N ARG A 284 9.72 -16.69 13.64
CA ARG A 284 11.12 -17.07 13.81
C ARG A 284 11.81 -16.30 14.95
N ASP A 285 11.59 -14.99 15.02
CA ASP A 285 12.22 -14.15 16.04
C ASP A 285 11.60 -14.41 17.43
N LEU A 286 10.31 -14.77 17.50
CA LEU A 286 9.65 -15.24 18.73
C LEU A 286 10.24 -16.57 19.18
N ASP A 287 10.39 -17.54 18.27
CA ASP A 287 10.95 -18.86 18.56
C ASP A 287 12.41 -18.78 19.03
N ASN A 288 13.16 -17.81 18.52
CA ASN A 288 14.54 -17.54 18.92
C ASN A 288 14.65 -16.68 20.20
N GLY A 289 13.54 -16.18 20.73
CA GLY A 289 13.51 -15.32 21.90
C GLY A 289 14.11 -13.93 21.68
N THR A 290 14.23 -13.48 20.42
CA THR A 290 14.72 -12.16 20.04
C THR A 290 13.60 -11.12 19.87
N LEU A 291 12.36 -11.57 19.93
CA LEU A 291 11.15 -10.78 19.91
C LEU A 291 10.17 -11.35 20.93
N THR A 292 9.34 -10.51 21.53
CA THR A 292 8.22 -10.90 22.40
C THR A 292 6.89 -10.70 21.68
N GLU A 293 5.81 -11.35 22.14
CA GLU A 293 4.46 -11.15 21.58
C GLU A 293 4.01 -9.66 21.68
N THR A 294 4.39 -8.99 22.76
CA THR A 294 4.13 -7.54 22.93
C THR A 294 4.86 -6.69 21.87
N GLU A 295 6.14 -6.98 21.62
CA GLU A 295 6.91 -6.27 20.58
C GLU A 295 6.42 -6.60 19.17
N ALA A 296 5.98 -7.82 18.93
CA ALA A 296 5.37 -8.23 17.67
C ALA A 296 4.08 -7.44 17.40
N GLN A 297 3.20 -7.31 18.40
CA GLN A 297 1.99 -6.51 18.29
C GLN A 297 2.33 -5.02 18.08
N GLU A 298 3.29 -4.48 18.82
CA GLU A 298 3.74 -3.08 18.68
C GLU A 298 4.23 -2.76 17.26
N LEU A 299 4.98 -3.67 16.63
CA LEU A 299 5.41 -3.51 15.24
C LEU A 299 4.23 -3.40 14.28
N ILE A 300 3.23 -4.26 14.43
CA ILE A 300 2.04 -4.25 13.58
C ILE A 300 1.16 -3.03 13.85
N ASP A 301 0.97 -2.64 15.11
CA ASP A 301 0.24 -1.42 15.48
C ASP A 301 0.89 -0.18 14.83
N HIS A 302 2.21 -0.04 14.91
CA HIS A 302 2.93 1.08 14.32
C HIS A 302 2.89 1.08 12.80
N MET A 303 2.94 -0.08 12.15
CA MET A 303 2.77 -0.20 10.71
C MET A 303 1.36 0.24 10.26
N VAL A 304 0.32 -0.25 10.94
CA VAL A 304 -1.07 0.15 10.67
C VAL A 304 -1.28 1.65 10.93
N MET A 305 -0.66 2.20 11.97
CA MET A 305 -0.70 3.65 12.23
C MET A 305 -0.17 4.46 11.05
N LYS A 306 0.89 3.99 10.36
CA LYS A 306 1.41 4.62 9.15
C LYS A 306 0.42 4.59 7.99
N PHE A 307 -0.30 3.48 7.80
CA PHE A 307 -1.34 3.40 6.77
C PHE A 307 -2.49 4.38 7.01
N ARG A 308 -2.85 4.64 8.26
CA ARG A 308 -3.88 5.62 8.63
C ARG A 308 -3.51 7.07 8.34
N MET A 309 -2.25 7.35 8.03
CA MET A 309 -1.75 8.71 7.73
C MET A 309 -1.65 9.04 6.26
N VAL A 310 -1.85 8.08 5.37
CA VAL A 310 -1.73 8.32 3.92
C VAL A 310 -2.83 9.26 3.45
N LYS A 311 -2.45 10.44 2.98
CA LYS A 311 -3.36 11.50 2.58
C LYS A 311 -2.91 12.16 1.28
N PHE A 312 -3.89 12.48 0.43
CA PHE A 312 -3.67 13.19 -0.82
C PHE A 312 -4.56 14.43 -0.92
N ALA A 313 -4.10 15.44 -1.63
CA ALA A 313 -4.91 16.61 -1.95
C ALA A 313 -6.01 16.24 -2.94
N ARG A 314 -7.27 16.43 -2.57
CA ARG A 314 -8.44 16.11 -3.39
C ARG A 314 -9.47 17.23 -3.35
N ILE A 315 -10.23 17.37 -4.42
CA ILE A 315 -11.34 18.35 -4.47
C ILE A 315 -12.49 17.91 -3.54
N PRO A 316 -13.24 18.85 -2.96
CA PRO A 316 -14.32 18.54 -2.01
C PRO A 316 -15.40 17.61 -2.57
N SER A 317 -15.74 17.74 -3.85
CA SER A 317 -16.73 16.89 -4.52
C SER A 317 -16.32 15.41 -4.53
N TYR A 318 -15.02 15.12 -4.62
CA TYR A 318 -14.50 13.76 -4.50
C TYR A 318 -14.67 13.23 -3.06
N ASN A 319 -14.34 14.04 -2.07
CA ASN A 319 -14.49 13.68 -0.67
C ASN A 319 -15.97 13.46 -0.29
N GLN A 320 -16.87 14.26 -0.85
CA GLN A 320 -18.30 14.11 -0.66
C GLN A 320 -18.82 12.79 -1.27
N LEU A 321 -18.37 12.45 -2.48
CA LEU A 321 -18.78 11.22 -3.17
C LEU A 321 -18.41 9.95 -2.38
N PHE A 322 -17.25 9.96 -1.71
CA PHE A 322 -16.71 8.81 -0.98
C PHE A 322 -16.82 8.93 0.54
N SER A 323 -17.59 9.89 1.05
CA SER A 323 -17.73 10.16 2.50
C SER A 323 -16.41 10.37 3.22
N GLY A 324 -15.47 11.04 2.56
CA GLY A 324 -14.11 11.30 3.01
C GLY A 324 -13.11 11.18 1.87
N ASP A 325 -11.84 10.96 2.20
CA ASP A 325 -10.77 10.82 1.23
C ASP A 325 -10.02 9.47 1.35
N PRO A 326 -10.71 8.34 1.17
CA PRO A 326 -10.10 7.03 1.28
C PRO A 326 -9.04 6.85 0.20
N VAL A 327 -7.97 6.14 0.56
CA VAL A 327 -6.91 5.73 -0.37
C VAL A 327 -6.99 4.26 -0.72
N TRP A 328 -7.88 3.51 -0.04
CA TRP A 328 -8.04 2.06 -0.15
C TRP A 328 -6.69 1.34 -0.01
N ALA A 329 -6.06 1.54 1.16
CA ALA A 329 -4.89 0.78 1.59
C ALA A 329 -5.33 -0.62 2.02
N THR A 330 -5.83 -1.41 1.06
CA THR A 330 -6.40 -2.73 1.31
C THR A 330 -5.32 -3.71 1.74
N LEU A 331 -5.55 -4.39 2.85
CA LEU A 331 -4.66 -5.37 3.44
C LEU A 331 -5.46 -6.64 3.71
N GLU A 332 -4.99 -7.77 3.18
CA GLU A 332 -5.68 -9.04 3.28
C GLU A 332 -5.09 -9.92 4.38
N VAL A 333 -6.00 -10.62 5.08
CA VAL A 333 -5.71 -11.64 6.09
C VAL A 333 -6.47 -12.92 5.77
N GLY A 334 -5.95 -14.06 6.19
CA GLY A 334 -6.55 -15.37 5.94
C GLY A 334 -6.29 -15.92 4.53
N GLY A 335 -7.26 -16.61 3.98
CA GLY A 335 -7.16 -17.29 2.69
C GLY A 335 -6.52 -18.67 2.76
N ILE A 336 -6.45 -19.34 1.60
CA ILE A 336 -5.96 -20.70 1.45
C ILE A 336 -4.69 -20.72 0.58
N GLY A 337 -3.67 -21.43 1.04
CA GLY A 337 -2.40 -21.59 0.33
C GLY A 337 -2.48 -22.53 -0.88
N MET A 338 -1.35 -22.68 -1.57
CA MET A 338 -1.22 -23.49 -2.78
C MET A 338 -1.53 -24.96 -2.55
N ASP A 339 -1.21 -25.47 -1.37
CA ASP A 339 -1.40 -26.86 -0.96
C ASP A 339 -2.72 -27.11 -0.22
N GLY A 340 -3.60 -26.13 -0.19
CA GLY A 340 -4.90 -26.22 0.48
C GLY A 340 -4.88 -25.99 1.99
N ARG A 341 -3.71 -25.76 2.61
CA ARG A 341 -3.65 -25.35 4.02
C ARG A 341 -4.17 -23.93 4.21
N SER A 342 -4.75 -23.68 5.38
CA SER A 342 -5.07 -22.31 5.79
C SER A 342 -3.81 -21.45 5.84
N MET A 343 -3.88 -20.23 5.31
CA MET A 343 -2.82 -19.24 5.43
C MET A 343 -2.97 -18.36 6.67
N VAL A 344 -3.93 -18.64 7.52
CA VAL A 344 -4.08 -17.98 8.81
C VAL A 344 -2.85 -18.23 9.67
N THR A 345 -2.24 -17.18 10.14
CA THR A 345 -1.11 -17.17 11.07
C THR A 345 -1.45 -16.32 12.29
N LYS A 346 -0.61 -16.29 13.31
CA LYS A 346 -0.78 -15.37 14.45
C LYS A 346 -0.84 -13.90 14.00
N ASN A 347 -0.15 -13.58 12.92
CA ASN A 347 -0.11 -12.20 12.45
C ASN A 347 -1.44 -11.71 11.85
N ASP A 348 -2.28 -12.61 11.34
CA ASP A 348 -3.63 -12.27 10.89
C ASP A 348 -4.50 -11.79 12.05
N PHE A 349 -4.37 -12.43 13.21
CA PHE A 349 -5.00 -11.96 14.45
C PHE A 349 -4.43 -10.61 14.89
N ARG A 350 -3.09 -10.41 14.84
CA ARG A 350 -2.45 -9.14 15.23
C ARG A 350 -2.93 -7.98 14.37
N PHE A 351 -3.09 -8.17 13.06
CA PHE A 351 -3.63 -7.13 12.18
C PHE A 351 -5.07 -6.76 12.56
N LEU A 352 -5.94 -7.73 12.75
CA LEU A 352 -7.31 -7.49 13.20
C LEU A 352 -7.34 -6.82 14.58
N HIS A 353 -6.45 -7.23 15.48
CA HIS A 353 -6.35 -6.66 16.84
C HIS A 353 -5.95 -5.19 16.88
N THR A 354 -5.32 -4.66 15.82
CA THR A 354 -5.05 -3.22 15.72
C THR A 354 -6.32 -2.37 15.76
N LEU A 355 -7.47 -2.94 15.38
CA LEU A 355 -8.77 -2.30 15.47
C LEU A 355 -9.29 -2.18 16.91
N GLU A 356 -8.86 -3.07 17.81
CA GLU A 356 -9.10 -2.94 19.25
C GLU A 356 -8.08 -1.99 19.88
N ASN A 357 -6.78 -2.15 19.59
CA ASN A 357 -5.70 -1.35 20.17
C ASN A 357 -5.78 0.15 19.83
N MET A 358 -6.19 0.49 18.64
CA MET A 358 -6.24 1.88 18.15
C MET A 358 -7.64 2.34 17.74
N GLY A 359 -8.64 1.48 17.92
CA GLY A 359 -10.02 1.74 17.53
C GLY A 359 -10.29 1.59 16.03
N PRO A 360 -11.59 1.57 15.65
CA PRO A 360 -12.03 1.39 14.29
C PRO A 360 -11.54 2.50 13.36
N ALA A 361 -11.21 2.13 12.13
CA ALA A 361 -10.80 3.07 11.09
C ALA A 361 -11.09 2.50 9.70
N PRO A 362 -11.37 3.36 8.70
CA PRO A 362 -11.56 2.91 7.32
C PRO A 362 -10.26 2.48 6.64
N GLU A 363 -9.11 2.83 7.21
CA GLU A 363 -7.78 2.52 6.68
C GLU A 363 -6.88 1.86 7.75
N PRO A 364 -6.13 0.82 7.41
CA PRO A 364 -6.23 0.09 6.15
C PRO A 364 -7.61 -0.56 6.00
N ASN A 365 -8.06 -0.75 4.76
CA ASN A 365 -9.25 -1.53 4.48
C ASN A 365 -8.92 -3.01 4.74
N MET A 366 -9.21 -3.48 5.95
CA MET A 366 -8.95 -4.86 6.38
C MET A 366 -9.88 -5.81 5.67
N THR A 367 -9.33 -6.73 4.89
CA THR A 367 -10.10 -7.71 4.12
C THR A 367 -9.77 -9.13 4.54
N VAL A 368 -10.75 -9.84 5.04
CA VAL A 368 -10.65 -11.29 5.31
C VAL A 368 -10.90 -12.02 3.99
N LEU A 369 -9.91 -12.78 3.53
CA LEU A 369 -10.06 -13.73 2.45
C LEU A 369 -10.71 -14.98 3.03
N TYR A 370 -12.03 -14.99 3.03
CA TYR A 370 -12.83 -16.02 3.66
C TYR A 370 -12.84 -17.30 2.84
N SER A 371 -12.60 -18.43 3.53
CA SER A 371 -12.87 -19.77 3.03
C SER A 371 -13.59 -20.59 4.10
N SER A 372 -14.42 -21.52 3.67
CA SER A 372 -15.06 -22.48 4.55
C SER A 372 -14.02 -23.32 5.35
N ALA A 373 -12.83 -23.53 4.78
CA ALA A 373 -11.73 -24.29 5.36
C ALA A 373 -10.88 -23.53 6.38
N LEU A 374 -11.12 -22.21 6.61
CA LEU A 374 -10.39 -21.47 7.63
C LEU A 374 -10.69 -21.98 9.05
N PRO A 375 -9.72 -21.90 10.00
CA PRO A 375 -9.92 -22.27 11.39
C PRO A 375 -11.15 -21.58 11.99
N LYS A 376 -11.94 -22.33 12.77
CA LYS A 376 -13.14 -21.78 13.40
C LYS A 376 -12.79 -20.63 14.35
N THR A 377 -11.72 -20.76 15.11
CA THR A 377 -11.23 -19.73 16.04
C THR A 377 -10.97 -18.40 15.34
N PHE A 378 -10.30 -18.43 14.17
CA PHE A 378 -10.08 -17.24 13.36
C PHE A 378 -11.39 -16.64 12.82
N LYS A 379 -12.30 -17.49 12.32
CA LYS A 379 -13.62 -17.01 11.82
C LYS A 379 -14.43 -16.36 12.93
N ASP A 380 -14.43 -16.93 14.12
CA ASP A 380 -15.12 -16.38 15.29
C ASP A 380 -14.50 -15.02 15.70
N TYR A 381 -13.16 -14.93 15.78
CA TYR A 381 -12.46 -13.70 16.10
C TYR A 381 -12.68 -12.61 15.05
N ALA A 382 -12.52 -12.92 13.78
CA ALA A 382 -12.76 -11.96 12.69
C ALA A 382 -14.21 -11.44 12.69
N SER A 383 -15.18 -12.32 12.97
CA SER A 383 -16.59 -11.94 13.10
C SER A 383 -16.81 -11.02 14.29
N LYS A 384 -16.20 -11.32 15.46
CA LYS A 384 -16.24 -10.46 16.64
C LYS A 384 -15.72 -9.06 16.30
N ILE A 385 -14.51 -8.97 15.74
CA ILE A 385 -13.92 -7.68 15.35
C ILE A 385 -14.80 -6.94 14.33
N SER A 386 -15.39 -7.64 13.38
CA SER A 386 -16.31 -7.04 12.40
C SER A 386 -17.56 -6.44 13.06
N ILE A 387 -18.17 -7.13 14.01
CA ILE A 387 -19.34 -6.67 14.76
C ILE A 387 -18.97 -5.47 15.65
N ASP A 388 -17.86 -5.56 16.37
CA ASP A 388 -17.47 -4.54 17.35
C ASP A 388 -16.99 -3.24 16.69
N THR A 389 -16.41 -3.32 15.48
CA THR A 389 -15.70 -2.18 14.86
C THR A 389 -16.31 -1.70 13.55
N SER A 390 -17.10 -2.52 12.86
CA SER A 390 -17.60 -2.25 11.49
C SER A 390 -16.48 -1.87 10.50
N SER A 391 -15.25 -2.40 10.70
CA SER A 391 -14.05 -2.01 9.96
C SER A 391 -13.40 -3.18 9.21
N VAL A 392 -14.12 -4.28 9.01
CA VAL A 392 -13.63 -5.48 8.33
C VAL A 392 -14.50 -5.78 7.11
N GLN A 393 -13.85 -6.07 5.99
CA GLN A 393 -14.45 -6.50 4.74
C GLN A 393 -14.18 -8.00 4.54
N TYR A 394 -15.01 -8.66 3.76
CA TYR A 394 -14.86 -10.08 3.42
C TYR A 394 -14.89 -10.29 1.91
N GLU A 395 -13.95 -11.11 1.42
CA GLU A 395 -13.95 -11.63 0.05
C GLU A 395 -13.94 -13.17 0.11
N ASN A 396 -14.64 -13.79 -0.82
CA ASN A 396 -14.76 -15.25 -0.84
C ASN A 396 -13.56 -15.89 -1.57
N ASP A 397 -12.58 -16.39 -0.83
CA ASP A 397 -11.37 -17.02 -1.37
C ASP A 397 -11.68 -18.32 -2.14
N ASP A 398 -12.71 -19.07 -1.73
CA ASP A 398 -13.14 -20.28 -2.43
C ASP A 398 -13.61 -20.02 -3.87
N VAL A 399 -14.12 -18.81 -4.13
CA VAL A 399 -14.57 -18.36 -5.46
C VAL A 399 -13.47 -17.60 -6.21
N MET A 400 -12.69 -16.78 -5.51
CA MET A 400 -11.70 -15.91 -6.13
C MET A 400 -10.44 -16.66 -6.57
N LYS A 401 -9.92 -17.54 -5.73
CA LYS A 401 -8.68 -18.28 -5.96
C LYS A 401 -8.70 -19.13 -7.26
N PRO A 402 -9.76 -19.86 -7.61
CA PRO A 402 -9.81 -20.61 -8.88
C PRO A 402 -9.68 -19.74 -10.13
N VAL A 403 -10.03 -18.46 -10.04
CA VAL A 403 -9.99 -17.51 -11.17
C VAL A 403 -8.66 -16.75 -11.22
N TRP A 404 -8.18 -16.29 -10.06
CA TRP A 404 -7.05 -15.34 -9.95
C TRP A 404 -5.74 -15.99 -9.51
N GLY A 405 -5.77 -17.29 -9.16
CA GLY A 405 -4.58 -18.02 -8.69
C GLY A 405 -4.31 -17.84 -7.20
N ASP A 406 -3.21 -18.42 -6.76
CA ASP A 406 -2.90 -18.55 -5.32
C ASP A 406 -2.43 -17.27 -4.66
N ASP A 407 -1.86 -16.32 -5.41
CA ASP A 407 -1.26 -15.09 -4.88
C ASP A 407 -1.92 -13.84 -5.47
N TYR A 408 -3.23 -13.83 -5.49
CA TYR A 408 -4.00 -12.63 -5.82
C TYR A 408 -4.14 -11.72 -4.61
N SER A 409 -4.37 -10.46 -4.85
CA SER A 409 -4.73 -9.46 -3.85
C SER A 409 -5.93 -8.65 -4.30
N ILE A 410 -6.59 -8.02 -3.35
CA ILE A 410 -7.72 -7.13 -3.62
C ILE A 410 -7.20 -5.72 -3.90
N CYS A 411 -7.44 -5.29 -5.10
CA CYS A 411 -7.12 -3.94 -5.55
C CYS A 411 -8.28 -3.00 -5.22
N CYS A 412 -8.07 -2.01 -4.38
CA CYS A 412 -9.11 -1.11 -3.88
C CYS A 412 -10.05 -1.81 -2.89
N CYS A 413 -11.32 -1.99 -3.23
CA CYS A 413 -12.32 -2.56 -2.32
C CYS A 413 -12.74 -3.99 -2.68
N VAL A 414 -12.85 -4.35 -3.97
CA VAL A 414 -13.44 -5.63 -4.39
C VAL A 414 -12.83 -6.23 -5.66
N SER A 415 -11.83 -5.62 -6.25
CA SER A 415 -11.29 -6.07 -7.53
C SER A 415 -10.02 -6.88 -7.31
N ALA A 416 -9.99 -8.11 -7.80
CA ALA A 416 -8.80 -8.95 -7.70
C ALA A 416 -7.78 -8.67 -8.80
N THR A 417 -6.51 -8.86 -8.48
CA THR A 417 -5.37 -8.85 -9.41
C THR A 417 -4.25 -9.71 -8.86
N GLN A 418 -3.44 -10.30 -9.71
CA GLN A 418 -2.24 -11.04 -9.25
C GLN A 418 -1.19 -10.06 -8.71
N THR A 419 -0.76 -10.30 -7.49
CA THR A 419 0.16 -9.41 -6.75
C THR A 419 1.46 -9.18 -7.52
N GLY A 420 1.74 -7.92 -7.84
CA GLY A 420 2.96 -7.51 -8.53
C GLY A 420 3.10 -7.97 -9.99
N LYS A 421 2.07 -8.57 -10.58
CA LYS A 421 2.12 -9.13 -11.94
C LYS A 421 1.11 -8.53 -12.89
N GLU A 422 -0.05 -8.16 -12.39
CA GLU A 422 -1.14 -7.67 -13.20
C GLU A 422 -1.50 -6.23 -12.85
N MET A 423 -2.02 -5.54 -13.83
CA MET A 423 -2.60 -4.23 -13.68
C MET A 423 -4.10 -4.32 -13.97
N GLN A 424 -4.90 -3.86 -13.02
CA GLN A 424 -6.32 -3.70 -13.27
C GLN A 424 -6.57 -2.40 -14.01
N PHE A 425 -7.11 -2.50 -15.22
CA PHE A 425 -7.65 -1.35 -15.93
C PHE A 425 -9.11 -1.15 -15.54
N PHE A 426 -9.41 0.03 -15.02
CA PHE A 426 -10.79 0.35 -14.65
C PHE A 426 -11.55 0.88 -15.86
N GLY A 427 -12.53 0.10 -16.32
CA GLY A 427 -13.42 0.51 -17.40
C GLY A 427 -14.45 1.57 -16.99
N ALA A 428 -15.54 1.63 -17.73
CA ALA A 428 -16.69 2.46 -17.41
C ALA A 428 -17.76 1.68 -16.64
N ARG A 429 -18.60 2.40 -15.91
CA ARG A 429 -19.84 1.89 -15.37
C ARG A 429 -21.00 2.47 -16.20
N ALA A 430 -21.86 1.60 -16.69
CA ALA A 430 -23.10 2.02 -17.33
C ALA A 430 -24.25 2.05 -16.29
N ASN A 431 -25.03 3.11 -16.30
CA ASN A 431 -26.25 3.17 -15.51
C ASN A 431 -27.36 2.45 -16.29
N LEU A 432 -27.64 1.21 -15.92
CA LEU A 432 -28.61 0.37 -16.63
C LEU A 432 -30.01 1.01 -16.63
N ALA A 433 -30.45 1.59 -15.51
CA ALA A 433 -31.76 2.21 -15.43
C ALA A 433 -31.87 3.41 -16.40
N LEU A 434 -30.87 4.29 -16.43
CA LEU A 434 -30.85 5.43 -17.36
C LEU A 434 -30.66 4.96 -18.82
N SER A 435 -29.88 3.91 -19.06
CA SER A 435 -29.71 3.37 -20.41
C SER A 435 -31.02 2.82 -20.96
N LEU A 436 -31.82 2.15 -20.13
CA LEU A 436 -33.17 1.66 -20.52
C LEU A 436 -34.13 2.78 -20.89
N ILE A 437 -34.07 3.93 -20.21
CA ILE A 437 -34.91 5.09 -20.55
C ILE A 437 -34.54 5.64 -21.94
N HIS A 438 -33.30 5.52 -22.35
CA HIS A 438 -32.83 5.98 -23.66
C HIS A 438 -33.16 4.99 -24.80
N ILE A 439 -33.42 3.74 -24.51
CA ILE A 439 -33.80 2.71 -25.48
C ILE A 439 -35.30 2.79 -25.74
#